data_3543198b12a9b11d2a3f34ba6382e51f
#
_entry.id   3543198b12a9b11d2a3f34ba6382e51f
#
_cell.length_a   1.000
_cell.length_b   1.000
_cell.length_c   1.000
_cell.angle_alpha   90.00
_cell.angle_beta   90.00
_cell.angle_gamma   90.00
#
_symmetry.space_group_name_H-M   'P 1'
#
loop_
_entity.id
_entity.type
_entity.pdbx_description
1 polymer ?
#
loop_
_entity_poly.entity_id
_entity_poly.type
_entity_poly.pdbx_seq_one_letter_code
_entity_poly.pdbx_strand_id
1 'polypeptide(L)'
;MNSDNKTEQNVLEMLKSDDPVLKTETLYNLSFEEVDNDIVKIVIQLISDEDKSVRNAASNFLIQNSNPLIPASVIDFISSPDISIRNLAGEILLRKGVESLDAICKRLPEIKDDDDIKFLVDILGLIGDKCPEDLIIDILTVNQNENVIVACIEALGNIFSEKGVEKIITFYDKADVLKPVVIEAAGKIRTLKSLKFITEKFKSDDDLLKFTMIESMGEIGDEDTFYFLLSQVESLNGALIWPLLESIYKLKVKYDLDVPFDDRIKKCVLDTIINSEPRYQIVAAHLVTVFDDPEILYACLSIYGLDPELNEVLYDKFMENKKVILSRIHTVIDNCNKYLTAVLDLLQNILLSESEEINSLSRIEKQRLTESLSKSLTNPDEVVRISAAELLFKIDSETALLFIDSMINDENFWNRMRLLDMFIDLDNPIIIEALDKLAMDPEEMVSEKAKEMALRKQYLTN
;
A
#
# COMPACT_ATOMS: atom_id res chain seq x y z
N MET A 1 22.72 47.72 21.92
CA MET A 1 23.05 47.03 23.18
C MET A 1 22.01 47.20 24.31
N ASN A 2 21.30 48.36 24.47
CA ASN A 2 20.34 48.53 25.56
C ASN A 2 18.88 48.12 25.26
N SER A 3 18.48 47.95 24.02
CA SER A 3 17.13 47.54 23.61
C SER A 3 16.93 46.02 23.69
N ASP A 4 17.93 45.26 23.25
CA ASP A 4 17.89 43.79 23.16
C ASP A 4 17.84 43.15 24.56
N ASN A 5 18.67 43.66 25.50
CA ASN A 5 18.69 43.22 26.88
C ASN A 5 17.34 43.46 27.64
N LYS A 6 16.60 44.49 27.25
CA LYS A 6 15.30 44.81 27.86
C LYS A 6 14.18 43.93 27.31
N THR A 7 14.29 43.49 26.04
CA THR A 7 13.37 42.57 25.39
C THR A 7 13.52 41.16 25.94
N GLU A 8 14.77 40.68 26.08
CA GLU A 8 15.08 39.36 26.66
C GLU A 8 14.61 39.24 28.10
N GLN A 9 14.83 40.29 28.90
CA GLN A 9 14.43 40.32 30.32
C GLN A 9 12.88 40.25 30.46
N ASN A 10 12.15 40.87 29.56
CA ASN A 10 10.68 40.81 29.49
C ASN A 10 10.19 39.39 29.12
N VAL A 11 10.84 38.72 28.15
CA VAL A 11 10.54 37.33 27.77
C VAL A 11 10.76 36.35 28.93
N LEU A 12 11.88 36.51 29.67
CA LEU A 12 12.19 35.70 30.86
C LEU A 12 11.13 35.86 31.97
N GLU A 13 10.59 37.07 32.17
CA GLU A 13 9.50 37.33 33.12
C GLU A 13 8.20 36.69 32.68
N MET A 14 7.85 36.75 31.39
CA MET A 14 6.66 36.13 30.83
C MET A 14 6.69 34.59 30.92
N LEU A 15 7.83 33.96 30.65
CA LEU A 15 8.02 32.50 30.78
C LEU A 15 7.99 32.01 32.23
N LYS A 16 8.27 32.88 33.22
CA LYS A 16 8.20 32.59 34.65
C LYS A 16 6.84 32.95 35.27
N SER A 17 5.91 33.51 34.51
CA SER A 17 4.57 33.84 34.96
C SER A 17 3.79 32.61 35.43
N ASP A 18 2.84 32.79 36.36
CA ASP A 18 1.90 31.76 36.78
C ASP A 18 0.77 31.56 35.74
N ASP A 19 0.64 32.44 34.74
CA ASP A 19 -0.38 32.38 33.70
C ASP A 19 0.03 31.44 32.57
N PRO A 20 -0.65 30.26 32.38
CA PRO A 20 -0.33 29.31 31.34
C PRO A 20 -0.55 29.85 29.91
N VAL A 21 -1.52 30.74 29.74
CA VAL A 21 -1.83 31.34 28.43
C VAL A 21 -0.67 32.23 28.00
N LEU A 22 -0.20 33.10 28.92
CA LEU A 22 0.93 33.98 28.66
C LEU A 22 2.23 33.20 28.33
N LYS A 23 2.52 32.11 29.08
CA LYS A 23 3.66 31.22 28.78
C LYS A 23 3.53 30.62 27.37
N THR A 24 2.36 30.08 27.05
CA THR A 24 2.09 29.40 25.77
C THR A 24 2.21 30.35 24.58
N GLU A 25 1.62 31.54 24.66
CA GLU A 25 1.76 32.58 23.64
C GLU A 25 3.20 33.04 23.45
N THR A 26 3.93 33.21 24.56
CA THR A 26 5.38 33.58 24.54
C THR A 26 6.20 32.50 23.83
N LEU A 27 5.97 31.22 24.13
CA LEU A 27 6.65 30.09 23.49
C LEU A 27 6.40 30.02 22.00
N TYR A 28 5.15 30.22 21.54
CA TYR A 28 4.82 30.26 20.13
C TYR A 28 5.49 31.41 19.38
N ASN A 29 5.57 32.59 20.01
CA ASN A 29 6.21 33.75 19.41
C ASN A 29 7.73 33.55 19.29
N LEU A 30 8.36 32.83 20.23
CA LEU A 30 9.79 32.52 20.23
C LEU A 30 10.19 31.40 19.26
N SER A 31 9.25 30.57 18.79
CA SER A 31 9.56 29.35 18.01
C SER A 31 10.34 29.61 16.72
N PHE A 32 10.41 30.86 16.25
CA PHE A 32 11.06 31.23 14.99
C PHE A 32 12.26 32.16 15.19
N GLU A 33 12.71 32.40 16.44
CA GLU A 33 13.79 33.32 16.76
C GLU A 33 15.01 32.58 17.33
N GLU A 34 16.20 33.10 17.06
CA GLU A 34 17.42 32.73 17.81
C GLU A 34 17.34 33.34 19.19
N VAL A 35 17.39 32.53 20.23
CA VAL A 35 17.25 32.96 21.62
C VAL A 35 18.49 32.65 22.44
N ASP A 36 18.71 33.43 23.50
CA ASP A 36 19.78 33.21 24.43
C ASP A 36 19.67 31.87 25.20
N ASN A 37 20.81 31.34 25.62
CA ASN A 37 20.88 30.09 26.38
C ASN A 37 20.05 30.12 27.68
N ASP A 38 19.87 31.28 28.31
CA ASP A 38 19.10 31.38 29.55
C ASP A 38 17.58 31.21 29.28
N ILE A 39 17.08 31.68 28.15
CA ILE A 39 15.71 31.40 27.70
C ILE A 39 15.56 29.90 27.44
N VAL A 40 16.48 29.27 26.69
CA VAL A 40 16.45 27.83 26.41
C VAL A 40 16.42 27.00 27.70
N LYS A 41 17.21 27.32 28.69
CA LYS A 41 17.22 26.65 30.02
C LYS A 41 15.86 26.73 30.72
N ILE A 42 15.19 27.88 30.67
CA ILE A 42 13.86 28.02 31.25
C ILE A 42 12.84 27.19 30.47
N VAL A 43 12.87 27.25 29.16
CA VAL A 43 11.95 26.44 28.32
C VAL A 43 12.13 24.93 28.55
N ILE A 44 13.38 24.47 28.77
CA ILE A 44 13.65 23.08 29.15
C ILE A 44 12.92 22.70 30.44
N GLN A 45 12.92 23.59 31.47
CA GLN A 45 12.19 23.32 32.71
C GLN A 45 10.66 23.29 32.51
N LEU A 46 10.12 24.03 31.52
CA LEU A 46 8.71 24.05 31.21
C LEU A 46 8.17 22.73 30.60
N ILE A 47 9.04 21.76 30.24
CA ILE A 47 8.64 20.38 29.92
C ILE A 47 7.91 19.71 31.10
N SER A 48 8.21 20.13 32.33
CA SER A 48 7.61 19.66 33.58
C SER A 48 6.58 20.62 34.17
N ASP A 49 6.10 21.61 33.42
CA ASP A 49 5.05 22.52 33.87
C ASP A 49 3.75 21.78 34.20
N GLU A 50 2.97 22.25 35.16
CA GLU A 50 1.69 21.65 35.56
C GLU A 50 0.69 21.68 34.42
N ASP A 51 0.70 22.75 33.62
CA ASP A 51 -0.22 22.90 32.46
C ASP A 51 0.28 22.17 31.25
N LYS A 52 -0.60 21.32 30.68
CA LYS A 52 -0.32 20.51 29.50
C LYS A 52 -0.01 21.35 28.25
N SER A 53 -0.69 22.49 28.09
CA SER A 53 -0.49 23.37 26.92
C SER A 53 0.90 23.98 26.94
N VAL A 54 1.37 24.36 28.12
CA VAL A 54 2.73 24.88 28.34
C VAL A 54 3.77 23.80 28.03
N ARG A 55 3.57 22.56 28.55
CA ARG A 55 4.48 21.44 28.23
C ARG A 55 4.61 21.18 26.76
N ASN A 56 3.47 21.16 26.04
CA ASN A 56 3.44 20.93 24.60
C ASN A 56 4.10 22.08 23.81
N ALA A 57 3.83 23.33 24.19
CA ALA A 57 4.45 24.48 23.55
C ALA A 57 5.96 24.51 23.78
N ALA A 58 6.43 24.19 25.01
CA ALA A 58 7.83 24.05 25.33
C ALA A 58 8.52 22.94 24.49
N SER A 59 7.87 21.76 24.38
CA SER A 59 8.39 20.68 23.54
C SER A 59 8.51 21.09 22.07
N ASN A 60 7.49 21.74 21.50
CA ASN A 60 7.53 22.23 20.13
C ASN A 60 8.64 23.25 19.89
N PHE A 61 8.81 24.20 20.82
CA PHE A 61 9.92 25.15 20.75
C PHE A 61 11.27 24.43 20.76
N LEU A 62 11.50 23.49 21.69
CA LEU A 62 12.76 22.76 21.83
C LEU A 62 13.06 21.89 20.59
N ILE A 63 12.05 21.31 19.97
CA ILE A 63 12.22 20.55 18.73
C ILE A 63 12.70 21.45 17.59
N GLN A 64 12.15 22.64 17.47
CA GLN A 64 12.47 23.58 16.37
C GLN A 64 13.78 24.34 16.59
N ASN A 65 14.16 24.60 17.83
CA ASN A 65 15.34 25.39 18.17
C ASN A 65 16.64 24.57 18.05
N SER A 66 17.64 25.04 17.32
CA SER A 66 18.92 24.35 17.07
C SER A 66 19.98 24.50 18.15
N ASN A 67 19.61 24.96 19.35
CA ASN A 67 20.58 25.14 20.43
C ASN A 67 21.17 23.79 20.91
N PRO A 68 22.51 23.62 20.90
CA PRO A 68 23.16 22.36 21.25
C PRO A 68 23.03 21.96 22.73
N LEU A 69 22.59 22.87 23.62
CA LEU A 69 22.31 22.54 25.01
C LEU A 69 21.07 21.67 25.21
N ILE A 70 20.15 21.67 24.24
CA ILE A 70 18.83 21.01 24.38
C ILE A 70 18.97 19.52 24.63
N PRO A 71 19.64 18.72 23.79
CA PRO A 71 19.71 17.27 24.01
C PRO A 71 20.36 16.92 25.36
N ALA A 72 21.46 17.59 25.71
CA ALA A 72 22.20 17.35 26.95
C ALA A 72 21.42 17.70 28.23
N SER A 73 20.43 18.59 28.12
CA SER A 73 19.62 18.99 29.29
C SER A 73 18.28 18.26 29.33
N VAL A 74 17.73 17.90 28.17
CA VAL A 74 16.44 17.17 28.07
C VAL A 74 16.59 15.70 28.48
N ILE A 75 17.79 15.13 28.30
CA ILE A 75 18.06 13.71 28.61
C ILE A 75 17.76 13.34 30.06
N ASP A 76 17.87 14.27 31.00
CA ASP A 76 17.59 14.02 32.43
C ASP A 76 16.10 13.76 32.70
N PHE A 77 15.20 14.20 31.83
CA PHE A 77 13.76 14.01 31.98
C PHE A 77 13.27 12.61 31.55
N ILE A 78 14.10 11.79 30.92
CA ILE A 78 13.72 10.43 30.54
C ILE A 78 13.50 9.52 31.74
N SER A 79 14.12 9.78 32.87
CA SER A 79 13.91 9.06 34.12
C SER A 79 12.82 9.70 35.01
N SER A 80 12.01 10.60 34.47
CA SER A 80 10.88 11.20 35.19
C SER A 80 9.85 10.14 35.59
N PRO A 81 9.31 10.18 36.81
CA PRO A 81 8.22 9.32 37.22
C PRO A 81 6.91 9.62 36.47
N ASP A 82 6.78 10.83 35.91
CA ASP A 82 5.65 11.21 35.04
C ASP A 82 5.91 10.76 33.61
N ILE A 83 5.09 9.80 33.15
CA ILE A 83 5.14 9.21 31.80
C ILE A 83 4.98 10.29 30.71
N SER A 84 4.17 11.33 30.96
CA SER A 84 3.95 12.41 29.98
C SER A 84 5.25 13.21 29.77
N ILE A 85 5.96 13.53 30.85
CA ILE A 85 7.25 14.24 30.80
C ILE A 85 8.31 13.37 30.12
N ARG A 86 8.39 12.08 30.49
CA ARG A 86 9.29 11.11 29.87
C ARG A 86 9.08 11.03 28.35
N ASN A 87 7.82 10.92 27.90
CA ASN A 87 7.49 10.83 26.49
C ASN A 87 7.82 12.12 25.72
N LEU A 88 7.59 13.30 26.32
CA LEU A 88 7.97 14.57 25.69
C LEU A 88 9.50 14.68 25.55
N ALA A 89 10.26 14.29 26.57
CA ALA A 89 11.72 14.25 26.49
C ALA A 89 12.21 13.32 25.38
N GLY A 90 11.63 12.11 25.31
CA GLY A 90 11.93 11.14 24.25
C GLY A 90 11.61 11.66 22.85
N GLU A 91 10.47 12.32 22.68
CA GLU A 91 10.08 12.93 21.40
C GLU A 91 11.06 14.03 20.99
N ILE A 92 11.47 14.91 21.93
CA ILE A 92 12.46 15.95 21.64
C ILE A 92 13.78 15.32 21.19
N LEU A 93 14.30 14.32 21.92
CA LEU A 93 15.55 13.64 21.57
C LEU A 93 15.45 12.94 20.19
N LEU A 94 14.35 12.26 19.91
CA LEU A 94 14.11 11.61 18.63
C LEU A 94 14.05 12.62 17.49
N ARG A 95 13.31 13.72 17.65
CA ARG A 95 13.16 14.76 16.62
C ARG A 95 14.44 15.54 16.37
N LYS A 96 15.30 15.67 17.37
CA LYS A 96 16.65 16.20 17.22
C LYS A 96 17.59 15.27 16.46
N GLY A 97 17.25 13.99 16.37
CA GLY A 97 17.99 13.02 15.58
C GLY A 97 19.46 12.92 15.99
N VAL A 98 20.36 13.07 15.03
CA VAL A 98 21.81 12.93 15.24
C VAL A 98 22.39 13.90 16.28
N GLU A 99 21.75 15.06 16.51
CA GLU A 99 22.18 16.03 17.53
C GLU A 99 22.04 15.45 18.95
N SER A 100 21.17 14.44 19.15
CA SER A 100 20.95 13.81 20.46
C SER A 100 21.91 12.67 20.76
N LEU A 101 22.63 12.15 19.76
CA LEU A 101 23.46 10.94 19.92
C LEU A 101 24.52 11.09 21.00
N ASP A 102 25.25 12.22 21.03
CA ASP A 102 26.31 12.47 22.04
C ASP A 102 25.73 12.48 23.46
N ALA A 103 24.60 13.14 23.67
CA ALA A 103 23.92 13.19 24.96
C ALA A 103 23.44 11.81 25.40
N ILE A 104 22.80 11.03 24.49
CA ILE A 104 22.30 9.69 24.78
C ILE A 104 23.47 8.74 25.07
N CYS A 105 24.51 8.71 24.22
CA CYS A 105 25.66 7.82 24.38
C CYS A 105 26.47 8.10 25.67
N LYS A 106 26.52 9.35 26.13
CA LYS A 106 27.14 9.67 27.39
C LYS A 106 26.31 9.26 28.60
N ARG A 107 25.00 9.43 28.53
CA ARG A 107 24.07 9.14 29.63
C ARG A 107 23.80 7.66 29.83
N LEU A 108 23.64 6.91 28.74
CA LEU A 108 23.17 5.53 28.74
C LEU A 108 24.03 4.57 29.62
N PRO A 109 25.37 4.67 29.66
CA PRO A 109 26.19 3.83 30.54
C PRO A 109 26.02 4.09 32.04
N GLU A 110 25.45 5.25 32.42
CA GLU A 110 25.24 5.63 33.81
C GLU A 110 23.89 5.15 34.39
N ILE A 111 22.96 4.76 33.47
CA ILE A 111 21.60 4.33 33.80
C ILE A 111 21.62 2.90 34.30
N LYS A 112 20.82 2.64 35.35
CA LYS A 112 20.68 1.31 35.95
C LYS A 112 19.27 0.73 35.78
N ASP A 113 18.31 1.59 35.52
CA ASP A 113 16.93 1.19 35.29
C ASP A 113 16.76 0.61 33.88
N ASP A 114 16.26 -0.62 33.79
CA ASP A 114 16.11 -1.33 32.52
C ASP A 114 15.09 -0.66 31.60
N ASP A 115 14.04 -0.03 32.13
CA ASP A 115 13.01 0.65 31.31
C ASP A 115 13.60 1.92 30.67
N ASP A 116 14.44 2.65 31.40
CA ASP A 116 15.13 3.83 30.88
C ASP A 116 16.19 3.44 29.84
N ILE A 117 16.94 2.34 30.09
CA ILE A 117 17.90 1.78 29.13
C ILE A 117 17.16 1.42 27.82
N LYS A 118 16.08 0.63 27.95
CA LYS A 118 15.26 0.25 26.82
C LYS A 118 14.77 1.47 26.03
N PHE A 119 14.22 2.46 26.72
CA PHE A 119 13.66 3.65 26.10
C PHE A 119 14.70 4.42 25.27
N LEU A 120 15.92 4.59 25.79
CA LEU A 120 17.00 5.24 25.05
C LEU A 120 17.53 4.41 23.90
N VAL A 121 17.63 3.09 24.07
CA VAL A 121 18.04 2.19 22.98
C VAL A 121 17.01 2.20 21.84
N ASP A 122 15.72 2.24 22.17
CA ASP A 122 14.65 2.40 21.16
C ASP A 122 14.82 3.72 20.37
N ILE A 123 15.11 4.83 21.07
CA ILE A 123 15.37 6.13 20.42
C ILE A 123 16.58 6.03 19.49
N LEU A 124 17.69 5.42 19.93
CA LEU A 124 18.89 5.23 19.10
C LEU A 124 18.58 4.44 17.83
N GLY A 125 17.82 3.36 17.97
CA GLY A 125 17.38 2.55 16.82
C GLY A 125 16.46 3.31 15.86
N LEU A 126 15.60 4.19 16.37
CA LEU A 126 14.70 5.03 15.55
C LEU A 126 15.44 6.20 14.88
N ILE A 127 16.48 6.75 15.48
CA ILE A 127 17.35 7.75 14.84
C ILE A 127 18.08 7.12 13.64
N GLY A 128 18.44 5.85 13.71
CA GLY A 128 18.96 5.09 12.57
C GLY A 128 20.44 5.37 12.24
N ASP A 129 21.19 6.04 13.12
CA ASP A 129 22.62 6.33 12.92
C ASP A 129 23.51 5.22 13.49
N LYS A 130 24.64 4.92 12.83
CA LYS A 130 25.58 3.86 13.22
C LYS A 130 26.51 4.26 14.40
N CYS A 131 26.57 5.52 14.78
CA CYS A 131 27.47 6.00 15.82
C CYS A 131 27.37 5.20 17.14
N PRO A 132 26.17 4.85 17.66
CA PRO A 132 26.04 4.10 18.90
C PRO A 132 26.22 2.59 18.78
N GLU A 133 26.60 2.04 17.63
CA GLU A 133 26.65 0.60 17.34
C GLU A 133 27.39 -0.20 18.42
N ASP A 134 28.62 0.20 18.75
CA ASP A 134 29.44 -0.53 19.73
C ASP A 134 28.82 -0.49 21.14
N LEU A 135 28.24 0.64 21.54
CA LEU A 135 27.55 0.79 22.84
C LEU A 135 26.31 -0.13 22.92
N ILE A 136 25.50 -0.22 21.86
CA ILE A 136 24.33 -1.11 21.85
C ILE A 136 24.77 -2.58 21.90
N ILE A 137 25.85 -2.97 21.22
CA ILE A 137 26.43 -4.32 21.28
C ILE A 137 26.92 -4.65 22.70
N ASP A 138 27.55 -3.68 23.39
CA ASP A 138 28.00 -3.86 24.76
C ASP A 138 26.83 -4.08 25.71
N ILE A 139 25.76 -3.27 25.59
CA ILE A 139 24.52 -3.43 26.38
C ILE A 139 23.90 -4.81 26.09
N LEU A 140 23.73 -5.21 24.84
CA LEU A 140 23.21 -6.51 24.44
C LEU A 140 24.04 -7.67 25.03
N THR A 141 25.34 -7.43 25.27
CA THR A 141 26.26 -8.45 25.77
C THR A 141 26.11 -8.68 27.26
N VAL A 142 25.87 -7.64 28.05
CA VAL A 142 25.90 -7.68 29.52
C VAL A 142 24.51 -7.70 30.16
N ASN A 143 23.50 -7.11 29.50
CA ASN A 143 22.15 -7.02 30.05
C ASN A 143 21.44 -8.37 30.04
N GLN A 144 20.62 -8.65 31.07
CA GLN A 144 19.84 -9.89 31.23
C GLN A 144 18.35 -9.66 31.08
N ASN A 145 17.90 -8.40 31.02
CA ASN A 145 16.47 -8.07 30.87
C ASN A 145 16.03 -8.35 29.44
N GLU A 146 15.02 -9.16 29.25
CA GLU A 146 14.55 -9.59 27.94
C GLU A 146 14.05 -8.42 27.07
N ASN A 147 13.39 -7.41 27.68
CA ASN A 147 12.91 -6.22 26.96
C ASN A 147 14.08 -5.36 26.46
N VAL A 148 15.16 -5.26 27.24
CA VAL A 148 16.37 -4.53 26.82
C VAL A 148 17.08 -5.29 25.70
N ILE A 149 17.16 -6.62 25.80
CA ILE A 149 17.73 -7.48 24.76
C ILE A 149 16.97 -7.31 23.44
N VAL A 150 15.62 -7.35 23.47
CA VAL A 150 14.76 -7.11 22.30
C VAL A 150 15.06 -5.74 21.70
N ALA A 151 15.04 -4.67 22.50
CA ALA A 151 15.31 -3.32 22.05
C ALA A 151 16.70 -3.19 21.40
N CYS A 152 17.74 -3.80 21.99
CA CYS A 152 19.08 -3.80 21.41
C CYS A 152 19.14 -4.51 20.06
N ILE A 153 18.47 -5.68 19.91
CA ILE A 153 18.43 -6.42 18.65
C ILE A 153 17.71 -5.61 17.57
N GLU A 154 16.55 -5.02 17.91
CA GLU A 154 15.79 -4.16 17.01
C GLU A 154 16.58 -2.91 16.59
N ALA A 155 17.22 -2.24 17.55
CA ALA A 155 18.04 -1.08 17.28
C ALA A 155 19.23 -1.41 16.36
N LEU A 156 19.94 -2.51 16.62
CA LEU A 156 21.03 -2.97 15.74
C LEU A 156 20.53 -3.34 14.35
N GLY A 157 19.34 -3.91 14.23
CA GLY A 157 18.67 -4.14 12.94
C GLY A 157 18.38 -2.84 12.21
N ASN A 158 17.80 -1.85 12.90
CA ASN A 158 17.40 -0.56 12.33
C ASN A 158 18.58 0.30 11.86
N ILE A 159 19.73 0.24 12.57
CA ILE A 159 20.97 0.92 12.16
C ILE A 159 21.81 0.11 11.16
N PHE A 160 21.33 -1.06 10.70
CA PHE A 160 22.03 -1.96 9.77
C PHE A 160 23.43 -2.37 10.26
N SER A 161 23.54 -2.79 11.54
CA SER A 161 24.79 -3.11 12.22
C SER A 161 25.40 -4.43 11.71
N GLU A 162 26.31 -4.37 10.76
CA GLU A 162 27.02 -5.56 10.29
C GLU A 162 27.88 -6.23 11.38
N LYS A 163 28.49 -5.43 12.29
CA LYS A 163 29.23 -5.94 13.44
C LYS A 163 28.34 -6.70 14.43
N GLY A 164 27.07 -6.22 14.59
CA GLY A 164 26.11 -6.79 15.54
C GLY A 164 25.59 -8.18 15.14
N VAL A 165 25.62 -8.55 13.85
CA VAL A 165 25.02 -9.80 13.34
C VAL A 165 25.47 -11.03 14.11
N GLU A 166 26.79 -11.17 14.35
CA GLU A 166 27.32 -12.34 15.07
C GLU A 166 26.75 -12.46 16.48
N LYS A 167 26.56 -11.36 17.13
CA LYS A 167 25.98 -11.32 18.47
C LYS A 167 24.48 -11.59 18.43
N ILE A 168 23.77 -10.92 17.56
CA ILE A 168 22.31 -11.04 17.40
C ILE A 168 21.91 -12.51 17.20
N ILE A 169 22.52 -13.22 16.24
CA ILE A 169 22.17 -14.61 15.92
C ILE A 169 22.34 -15.57 17.09
N THR A 170 23.22 -15.26 18.06
CA THR A 170 23.40 -16.10 19.27
C THR A 170 22.19 -16.06 20.21
N PHE A 171 21.28 -15.11 20.03
CA PHE A 171 20.07 -14.99 20.85
C PHE A 171 18.90 -15.80 20.33
N TYR A 172 18.94 -16.30 19.10
CA TYR A 172 17.84 -17.05 18.48
C TYR A 172 17.38 -18.26 19.30
N ASP A 173 18.31 -19.05 19.82
CA ASP A 173 18.01 -20.26 20.57
C ASP A 173 17.90 -20.02 22.10
N LYS A 174 17.97 -18.76 22.58
CA LYS A 174 17.88 -18.44 24.02
C LYS A 174 16.47 -18.41 24.56
N ALA A 175 15.52 -17.89 23.80
CA ALA A 175 14.10 -17.82 24.14
C ALA A 175 13.25 -17.73 22.87
N ASP A 176 12.05 -18.33 22.90
CA ASP A 176 11.17 -18.33 21.72
C ASP A 176 10.72 -16.93 21.31
N VAL A 177 10.51 -16.04 22.27
CA VAL A 177 10.14 -14.63 22.01
C VAL A 177 11.20 -13.85 21.24
N LEU A 178 12.46 -14.27 21.30
CA LEU A 178 13.57 -13.60 20.61
C LEU A 178 13.71 -14.05 19.15
N LYS A 179 13.14 -15.19 18.76
CA LYS A 179 13.29 -15.73 17.41
C LYS A 179 12.80 -14.77 16.32
N PRO A 180 11.58 -14.20 16.38
CA PRO A 180 11.09 -13.25 15.38
C PRO A 180 11.98 -12.03 15.27
N VAL A 181 12.36 -11.46 16.41
CA VAL A 181 13.18 -10.24 16.47
C VAL A 181 14.57 -10.45 15.87
N VAL A 182 15.19 -11.62 16.15
CA VAL A 182 16.51 -11.99 15.58
C VAL A 182 16.41 -12.17 14.07
N ILE A 183 15.36 -12.84 13.56
CA ILE A 183 15.17 -13.01 12.11
C ILE A 183 14.95 -11.67 11.42
N GLU A 184 14.08 -10.81 11.98
CA GLU A 184 13.79 -9.51 11.43
C GLU A 184 15.05 -8.62 11.39
N ALA A 185 15.80 -8.55 12.49
CA ALA A 185 17.05 -7.79 12.56
C ALA A 185 18.08 -8.31 11.57
N ALA A 186 18.27 -9.63 11.48
CA ALA A 186 19.17 -10.25 10.50
C ALA A 186 18.75 -9.92 9.06
N GLY A 187 17.45 -9.94 8.77
CA GLY A 187 16.88 -9.55 7.48
C GLY A 187 17.14 -8.08 7.13
N LYS A 188 17.01 -7.18 8.10
CA LYS A 188 17.32 -5.74 7.92
C LYS A 188 18.79 -5.49 7.65
N ILE A 189 19.69 -6.20 8.33
CA ILE A 189 21.15 -5.99 8.23
C ILE A 189 21.72 -6.43 6.88
N ARG A 190 21.13 -7.39 6.18
CA ARG A 190 21.41 -7.78 4.79
C ARG A 190 22.84 -8.25 4.51
N THR A 191 23.43 -9.02 5.42
CA THR A 191 24.75 -9.63 5.19
C THR A 191 24.63 -11.08 4.66
N LEU A 192 25.67 -11.59 3.98
CA LEU A 192 25.74 -13.01 3.62
C LEU A 192 25.61 -13.93 4.84
N LYS A 193 26.09 -13.48 6.00
CA LYS A 193 25.97 -14.22 7.25
C LYS A 193 24.53 -14.26 7.74
N SER A 194 23.80 -13.16 7.62
CA SER A 194 22.36 -13.10 7.89
C SER A 194 21.60 -14.07 6.99
N LEU A 195 21.85 -14.02 5.70
CA LEU A 195 21.20 -14.89 4.71
C LEU A 195 21.43 -16.38 5.02
N LYS A 196 22.68 -16.74 5.25
CA LYS A 196 23.04 -18.12 5.61
C LYS A 196 22.32 -18.58 6.87
N PHE A 197 22.32 -17.75 7.91
CA PHE A 197 21.64 -18.05 9.17
C PHE A 197 20.13 -18.25 8.98
N ILE A 198 19.46 -17.33 8.26
CA ILE A 198 18.02 -17.43 7.97
C ILE A 198 17.71 -18.72 7.20
N THR A 199 18.49 -19.03 6.16
CA THR A 199 18.32 -20.24 5.35
C THR A 199 18.51 -21.52 6.17
N GLU A 200 19.49 -21.55 7.08
CA GLU A 200 19.72 -22.68 7.97
C GLU A 200 18.57 -22.89 8.97
N LYS A 201 17.97 -21.81 9.47
CA LYS A 201 16.85 -21.85 10.43
C LYS A 201 15.48 -22.06 9.79
N PHE A 202 15.37 -22.02 8.46
CA PHE A 202 14.09 -22.17 7.74
C PHE A 202 13.34 -23.47 8.01
N LYS A 203 14.00 -24.49 8.55
CA LYS A 203 13.36 -25.75 8.94
C LYS A 203 12.48 -25.65 10.20
N SER A 204 12.35 -24.46 10.79
CA SER A 204 11.43 -24.23 11.91
C SER A 204 9.99 -24.62 11.54
N ASP A 205 9.27 -25.20 12.50
CA ASP A 205 7.85 -25.55 12.33
C ASP A 205 6.92 -24.36 12.56
N ASP A 206 7.43 -23.20 12.98
CA ASP A 206 6.65 -21.99 13.23
C ASP A 206 6.38 -21.24 11.92
N ASP A 207 5.12 -21.21 11.49
CA ASP A 207 4.71 -20.58 10.25
C ASP A 207 4.89 -19.05 10.27
N LEU A 208 4.80 -18.39 11.43
CA LEU A 208 5.05 -16.96 11.55
C LEU A 208 6.54 -16.66 11.30
N LEU A 209 7.44 -17.50 11.84
CA LEU A 209 8.87 -17.39 11.59
C LEU A 209 9.21 -17.65 10.11
N LYS A 210 8.59 -18.66 9.50
CA LYS A 210 8.77 -18.94 8.07
C LYS A 210 8.32 -17.76 7.21
N PHE A 211 7.22 -17.12 7.57
CA PHE A 211 6.75 -15.93 6.87
C PHE A 211 7.83 -14.84 6.85
N THR A 212 8.33 -14.45 8.03
CA THR A 212 9.41 -13.44 8.17
C THR A 212 10.70 -13.87 7.48
N MET A 213 11.06 -15.15 7.55
CA MET A 213 12.24 -15.69 6.85
C MET A 213 12.12 -15.59 5.33
N ILE A 214 10.95 -15.91 4.77
CA ILE A 214 10.68 -15.83 3.34
C ILE A 214 10.79 -14.38 2.87
N GLU A 215 10.15 -13.43 3.56
CA GLU A 215 10.26 -12.02 3.21
C GLU A 215 11.72 -11.53 3.28
N SER A 216 12.44 -11.87 4.35
CA SER A 216 13.85 -11.53 4.48
C SER A 216 14.70 -12.12 3.34
N MET A 217 14.48 -13.38 2.96
CA MET A 217 15.16 -14.01 1.84
C MET A 217 14.84 -13.33 0.50
N GLY A 218 13.63 -12.85 0.30
CA GLY A 218 13.26 -12.06 -0.88
C GLY A 218 14.01 -10.72 -0.99
N GLU A 219 14.30 -10.09 0.15
CA GLU A 219 15.03 -8.81 0.19
C GLU A 219 16.53 -8.96 0.01
N ILE A 220 17.15 -9.92 0.72
CA ILE A 220 18.60 -10.05 0.80
C ILE A 220 19.17 -11.20 -0.02
N GLY A 221 18.31 -12.07 -0.57
CA GLY A 221 18.72 -13.29 -1.26
C GLY A 221 19.53 -13.06 -2.52
N ASP A 222 20.19 -14.11 -2.93
CA ASP A 222 20.97 -14.29 -4.15
C ASP A 222 20.31 -15.32 -5.09
N GLU A 223 20.99 -15.70 -6.17
CA GLU A 223 20.49 -16.71 -7.10
C GLU A 223 20.28 -18.08 -6.43
N ASP A 224 21.16 -18.49 -5.52
CA ASP A 224 21.00 -19.75 -4.78
C ASP A 224 19.75 -19.71 -3.90
N THR A 225 19.45 -18.54 -3.32
CA THR A 225 18.23 -18.30 -2.54
C THR A 225 16.97 -18.41 -3.41
N PHE A 226 17.01 -17.91 -4.64
CA PHE A 226 15.91 -18.07 -5.60
C PHE A 226 15.59 -19.56 -5.84
N TYR A 227 16.58 -20.37 -6.14
CA TYR A 227 16.37 -21.81 -6.35
C TYR A 227 15.95 -22.53 -5.07
N PHE A 228 16.46 -22.10 -3.91
CA PHE A 228 16.00 -22.61 -2.63
C PHE A 228 14.51 -22.33 -2.41
N LEU A 229 14.04 -21.09 -2.62
CA LEU A 229 12.64 -20.73 -2.50
C LEU A 229 11.75 -21.48 -3.50
N LEU A 230 12.19 -21.64 -4.75
CA LEU A 230 11.50 -22.47 -5.73
C LEU A 230 11.33 -23.92 -5.26
N SER A 231 12.33 -24.48 -4.57
CA SER A 231 12.24 -25.83 -4.02
C SER A 231 11.22 -25.96 -2.88
N GLN A 232 10.83 -24.84 -2.24
CA GLN A 232 9.86 -24.84 -1.14
C GLN A 232 8.41 -24.80 -1.61
N VAL A 233 8.14 -24.53 -2.88
CA VAL A 233 6.78 -24.39 -3.46
C VAL A 233 5.88 -25.60 -3.16
N GLU A 234 6.44 -26.81 -3.13
CA GLU A 234 5.65 -28.02 -2.81
C GLU A 234 5.44 -28.26 -1.31
N SER A 235 6.35 -27.74 -0.47
CA SER A 235 6.35 -27.99 0.96
C SER A 235 5.51 -26.99 1.76
N LEU A 236 5.29 -25.82 1.20
CA LEU A 236 4.52 -24.73 1.82
C LEU A 236 3.07 -24.74 1.33
N ASN A 237 2.18 -24.24 2.16
CA ASN A 237 0.75 -24.14 1.84
C ASN A 237 0.12 -22.94 2.57
N GLY A 238 -1.13 -22.64 2.19
CA GLY A 238 -1.89 -21.53 2.79
C GLY A 238 -1.20 -20.18 2.60
N ALA A 239 -1.25 -19.36 3.66
CA ALA A 239 -0.75 -17.98 3.62
C ALA A 239 0.76 -17.85 3.37
N LEU A 240 1.57 -18.91 3.53
CA LEU A 240 3.00 -18.88 3.26
C LEU A 240 3.35 -18.87 1.77
N ILE A 241 2.42 -19.30 0.92
CA ILE A 241 2.61 -19.27 -0.54
C ILE A 241 2.70 -17.83 -1.05
N TRP A 242 1.97 -16.91 -0.46
CA TRP A 242 1.91 -15.53 -0.95
C TRP A 242 3.25 -14.79 -0.82
N PRO A 243 3.88 -14.70 0.37
CA PRO A 243 5.21 -14.12 0.49
C PRO A 243 6.28 -14.93 -0.27
N LEU A 244 6.09 -16.25 -0.43
CA LEU A 244 6.99 -17.07 -1.23
C LEU A 244 7.01 -16.61 -2.69
N LEU A 245 5.85 -16.44 -3.33
CA LEU A 245 5.76 -15.96 -4.71
C LEU A 245 6.30 -14.53 -4.84
N GLU A 246 6.01 -13.64 -3.87
CA GLU A 246 6.57 -12.30 -3.86
C GLU A 246 8.11 -12.31 -3.80
N SER A 247 8.69 -13.15 -2.94
CA SER A 247 10.15 -13.28 -2.80
C SER A 247 10.79 -13.87 -4.05
N ILE A 248 10.17 -14.90 -4.66
CA ILE A 248 10.60 -15.46 -5.94
C ILE A 248 10.55 -14.38 -7.03
N TYR A 249 9.48 -13.59 -7.11
CA TYR A 249 9.36 -12.50 -8.08
C TYR A 249 10.43 -11.42 -7.88
N LYS A 250 10.67 -10.97 -6.65
CA LYS A 250 11.72 -9.99 -6.34
C LYS A 250 13.11 -10.47 -6.80
N LEU A 251 13.45 -11.72 -6.51
CA LEU A 251 14.74 -12.31 -6.92
C LEU A 251 14.80 -12.55 -8.42
N LYS A 252 13.70 -12.98 -9.05
CA LYS A 252 13.58 -13.07 -10.51
C LYS A 252 13.92 -11.74 -11.18
N VAL A 253 13.30 -10.65 -10.74
CA VAL A 253 13.54 -9.32 -11.31
C VAL A 253 14.96 -8.83 -11.05
N LYS A 254 15.47 -9.05 -9.82
CA LYS A 254 16.82 -8.61 -9.40
C LYS A 254 17.94 -9.26 -10.19
N TYR A 255 17.81 -10.53 -10.54
CA TYR A 255 18.86 -11.33 -11.17
C TYR A 255 18.53 -11.79 -12.60
N ASP A 256 17.40 -11.32 -13.16
CA ASP A 256 16.92 -11.69 -14.50
C ASP A 256 16.80 -13.21 -14.69
N LEU A 257 16.16 -13.87 -13.72
CA LEU A 257 16.03 -15.33 -13.70
C LEU A 257 14.68 -15.79 -14.28
N ASP A 258 14.66 -17.00 -14.84
CA ASP A 258 13.43 -17.61 -15.32
C ASP A 258 12.74 -18.43 -14.23
N VAL A 259 11.43 -18.22 -14.07
CA VAL A 259 10.58 -19.08 -13.24
C VAL A 259 10.08 -20.22 -14.10
N PRO A 260 10.39 -21.49 -13.78
CA PRO A 260 9.88 -22.62 -14.53
C PRO A 260 8.34 -22.69 -14.41
N PHE A 261 7.66 -22.88 -15.54
CA PHE A 261 6.23 -23.10 -15.53
C PHE A 261 5.92 -24.59 -15.45
N ASP A 262 5.46 -25.01 -14.28
CA ASP A 262 4.99 -26.38 -14.03
C ASP A 262 3.70 -26.36 -13.18
N ASP A 263 3.10 -27.53 -12.97
CA ASP A 263 1.83 -27.65 -12.24
C ASP A 263 1.91 -27.10 -10.79
N ARG A 264 3.10 -27.11 -10.18
CA ARG A 264 3.33 -26.59 -8.82
C ARG A 264 3.19 -25.07 -8.78
N ILE A 265 3.92 -24.39 -9.68
CA ILE A 265 3.87 -22.93 -9.82
C ILE A 265 2.47 -22.49 -10.26
N LYS A 266 1.87 -23.17 -11.23
CA LYS A 266 0.50 -22.90 -11.68
C LYS A 266 -0.48 -22.92 -10.51
N LYS A 267 -0.45 -23.97 -9.69
CA LYS A 267 -1.33 -24.09 -8.54
C LYS A 267 -1.14 -22.95 -7.52
N CYS A 268 0.10 -22.63 -7.20
CA CYS A 268 0.41 -21.55 -6.27
C CYS A 268 -0.03 -20.18 -6.80
N VAL A 269 0.22 -19.89 -8.08
CA VAL A 269 -0.21 -18.65 -8.73
C VAL A 269 -1.73 -18.53 -8.74
N LEU A 270 -2.44 -19.56 -9.13
CA LEU A 270 -3.92 -19.58 -9.13
C LEU A 270 -4.48 -19.37 -7.73
N ASP A 271 -3.96 -20.08 -6.72
CA ASP A 271 -4.40 -19.91 -5.33
C ASP A 271 -4.16 -18.48 -4.85
N THR A 272 -3.02 -17.90 -5.17
CA THR A 272 -2.69 -16.54 -4.78
C THR A 272 -3.60 -15.51 -5.46
N ILE A 273 -3.85 -15.62 -6.76
CA ILE A 273 -4.75 -14.70 -7.49
C ILE A 273 -6.18 -14.77 -6.92
N ILE A 274 -6.66 -15.96 -6.57
CA ILE A 274 -8.05 -16.16 -6.15
C ILE A 274 -8.26 -15.80 -4.67
N ASN A 275 -7.32 -16.14 -3.79
CA ASN A 275 -7.54 -16.20 -2.34
C ASN A 275 -6.72 -15.19 -1.53
N SER A 276 -5.76 -14.46 -2.12
CA SER A 276 -4.89 -13.55 -1.37
C SER A 276 -5.37 -12.09 -1.38
N GLU A 277 -4.64 -11.25 -0.65
CA GLU A 277 -4.82 -9.81 -0.64
C GLU A 277 -4.30 -9.16 -1.94
N PRO A 278 -4.78 -7.95 -2.31
CA PRO A 278 -4.42 -7.26 -3.56
C PRO A 278 -2.92 -7.19 -3.85
N ARG A 279 -2.09 -6.94 -2.84
CA ARG A 279 -0.63 -6.89 -2.98
C ARG A 279 -0.07 -8.17 -3.62
N TYR A 280 -0.47 -9.33 -3.09
CA TYR A 280 0.02 -10.62 -3.58
C TYR A 280 -0.63 -11.04 -4.90
N GLN A 281 -1.89 -10.64 -5.12
CA GLN A 281 -2.57 -10.85 -6.40
C GLN A 281 -1.82 -10.18 -7.56
N ILE A 282 -1.37 -8.91 -7.35
CA ILE A 282 -0.59 -8.16 -8.33
C ILE A 282 0.71 -8.88 -8.66
N VAL A 283 1.46 -9.32 -7.63
CA VAL A 283 2.71 -10.05 -7.82
C VAL A 283 2.51 -11.37 -8.56
N ALA A 284 1.50 -12.15 -8.17
CA ALA A 284 1.18 -13.41 -8.85
C ALA A 284 0.81 -13.16 -10.31
N ALA A 285 0.06 -12.10 -10.62
CA ALA A 285 -0.29 -11.73 -11.98
C ALA A 285 0.93 -11.28 -12.81
N HIS A 286 1.89 -10.59 -12.23
CA HIS A 286 3.15 -10.27 -12.92
C HIS A 286 3.98 -11.53 -13.27
N LEU A 287 3.95 -12.56 -12.44
CA LEU A 287 4.56 -13.85 -12.79
C LEU A 287 3.89 -14.51 -13.99
N VAL A 288 2.59 -14.27 -14.14
CA VAL A 288 1.75 -14.86 -15.21
C VAL A 288 2.05 -14.31 -16.59
N THR A 289 2.58 -13.10 -16.70
CA THR A 289 2.89 -12.50 -18.02
C THR A 289 3.85 -13.35 -18.85
N VAL A 290 4.54 -14.29 -18.19
CA VAL A 290 5.44 -15.27 -18.81
C VAL A 290 4.70 -16.52 -19.31
N PHE A 291 3.44 -16.76 -18.87
CA PHE A 291 2.73 -18.02 -19.10
C PHE A 291 1.47 -17.82 -19.95
N ASP A 292 1.32 -18.62 -21.01
CA ASP A 292 0.12 -18.67 -21.87
C ASP A 292 -0.86 -19.76 -21.41
N ASP A 293 -1.18 -19.77 -20.10
CA ASP A 293 -2.11 -20.76 -19.55
C ASP A 293 -3.54 -20.17 -19.43
N PRO A 294 -4.56 -20.79 -20.06
CA PRO A 294 -5.92 -20.27 -20.06
C PRO A 294 -6.54 -20.07 -18.68
N GLU A 295 -6.29 -20.98 -17.72
CA GLU A 295 -6.88 -20.88 -16.38
C GLU A 295 -6.29 -19.69 -15.61
N ILE A 296 -4.99 -19.45 -15.78
CA ILE A 296 -4.32 -18.30 -15.18
C ILE A 296 -4.83 -17.00 -15.81
N LEU A 297 -4.96 -16.94 -17.15
CA LEU A 297 -5.51 -15.77 -17.84
C LEU A 297 -6.93 -15.43 -17.35
N TYR A 298 -7.77 -16.45 -17.10
CA TYR A 298 -9.11 -16.21 -16.53
C TYR A 298 -9.06 -15.73 -15.08
N ALA A 299 -8.15 -16.26 -14.28
CA ALA A 299 -7.97 -15.78 -12.91
C ALA A 299 -7.52 -14.31 -12.90
N CYS A 300 -6.57 -13.94 -13.78
CA CYS A 300 -6.13 -12.55 -13.94
C CYS A 300 -7.25 -11.62 -14.43
N LEU A 301 -8.16 -12.09 -15.27
CA LEU A 301 -9.29 -11.30 -15.73
C LEU A 301 -10.20 -10.87 -14.55
N SER A 302 -10.31 -11.68 -13.51
CA SER A 302 -11.12 -11.35 -12.32
C SER A 302 -10.55 -10.21 -11.47
N ILE A 303 -9.26 -9.90 -11.60
CA ILE A 303 -8.55 -8.82 -10.90
C ILE A 303 -8.17 -7.66 -11.84
N TYR A 304 -8.56 -7.73 -13.10
CA TYR A 304 -8.34 -6.66 -14.07
C TYR A 304 -9.10 -5.40 -13.64
N GLY A 305 -8.43 -4.28 -13.51
CA GLY A 305 -8.94 -3.05 -12.90
C GLY A 305 -8.42 -2.78 -11.49
N LEU A 306 -7.71 -3.74 -10.87
CA LEU A 306 -7.19 -3.62 -9.52
C LEU A 306 -6.05 -2.58 -9.41
N ASP A 307 -5.15 -2.59 -10.39
CA ASP A 307 -3.94 -1.78 -10.40
C ASP A 307 -3.65 -1.28 -11.84
N PRO A 308 -3.34 0.02 -12.05
CA PRO A 308 -3.11 0.58 -13.38
C PRO A 308 -1.89 -0.02 -14.11
N GLU A 309 -0.76 -0.22 -13.42
CA GLU A 309 0.46 -0.77 -14.05
C GLU A 309 0.25 -2.23 -14.44
N LEU A 310 -0.40 -3.00 -13.57
CA LEU A 310 -0.78 -4.37 -13.87
C LEU A 310 -1.75 -4.45 -15.05
N ASN A 311 -2.70 -3.51 -15.16
CA ASN A 311 -3.65 -3.48 -16.27
C ASN A 311 -2.96 -3.31 -17.61
N GLU A 312 -1.93 -2.49 -17.73
CA GLU A 312 -1.18 -2.32 -18.98
C GLU A 312 -0.55 -3.66 -19.42
N VAL A 313 0.12 -4.35 -18.49
CA VAL A 313 0.77 -5.64 -18.76
C VAL A 313 -0.25 -6.73 -19.11
N LEU A 314 -1.36 -6.80 -18.36
CA LEU A 314 -2.43 -7.78 -18.61
C LEU A 314 -3.19 -7.45 -19.89
N TYR A 315 -3.37 -6.20 -20.25
CA TYR A 315 -4.04 -5.78 -21.47
C TYR A 315 -3.35 -6.35 -22.71
N ASP A 316 -2.03 -6.17 -22.82
CA ASP A 316 -1.26 -6.72 -23.94
C ASP A 316 -1.41 -8.24 -24.00
N LYS A 317 -1.30 -8.92 -22.87
CA LYS A 317 -1.46 -10.37 -22.77
C LYS A 317 -2.85 -10.85 -23.15
N PHE A 318 -3.91 -10.13 -22.76
CA PHE A 318 -5.29 -10.43 -23.15
C PHE A 318 -5.53 -10.17 -24.63
N MET A 319 -4.92 -9.12 -25.20
CA MET A 319 -5.01 -8.81 -26.62
C MET A 319 -4.30 -9.85 -27.49
N GLU A 320 -3.23 -10.47 -27.01
CA GLU A 320 -2.59 -11.62 -27.67
C GLU A 320 -3.47 -12.88 -27.61
N ASN A 321 -4.29 -13.02 -26.57
CA ASN A 321 -5.09 -14.22 -26.27
C ASN A 321 -6.62 -13.99 -26.39
N LYS A 322 -7.06 -13.09 -27.28
CA LYS A 322 -8.47 -12.67 -27.45
C LYS A 322 -9.48 -13.81 -27.45
N LYS A 323 -9.23 -14.88 -28.21
CA LYS A 323 -10.14 -16.04 -28.31
C LYS A 323 -10.35 -16.73 -26.97
N VAL A 324 -9.27 -16.88 -26.19
CA VAL A 324 -9.31 -17.47 -24.87
C VAL A 324 -10.14 -16.60 -23.94
N ILE A 325 -9.89 -15.29 -23.95
CA ILE A 325 -10.63 -14.32 -23.11
C ILE A 325 -12.10 -14.29 -23.47
N LEU A 326 -12.44 -14.12 -24.74
CA LEU A 326 -13.83 -14.05 -25.21
C LEU A 326 -14.65 -15.30 -24.85
N SER A 327 -14.03 -16.47 -24.83
CA SER A 327 -14.75 -17.73 -24.52
C SER A 327 -15.30 -17.76 -23.09
N ARG A 328 -14.73 -17.01 -22.14
CA ARG A 328 -15.11 -17.04 -20.72
C ARG A 328 -15.33 -15.67 -20.06
N ILE A 329 -15.12 -14.56 -20.74
CA ILE A 329 -15.30 -13.23 -20.16
C ILE A 329 -16.70 -13.01 -19.56
N HIS A 330 -17.71 -13.70 -20.11
CA HIS A 330 -19.07 -13.70 -19.60
C HIS A 330 -19.14 -14.14 -18.13
N THR A 331 -18.30 -15.10 -17.70
CA THR A 331 -18.28 -15.56 -16.31
C THR A 331 -17.74 -14.49 -15.35
N VAL A 332 -16.82 -13.68 -15.82
CA VAL A 332 -16.29 -12.55 -15.03
C VAL A 332 -17.30 -11.41 -14.96
N ILE A 333 -17.99 -11.11 -16.07
CA ILE A 333 -19.08 -10.11 -16.10
C ILE A 333 -20.19 -10.50 -15.11
N ASP A 334 -20.56 -11.78 -15.04
CA ASP A 334 -21.60 -12.26 -14.11
C ASP A 334 -21.17 -12.20 -12.63
N ASN A 335 -19.88 -12.31 -12.32
CA ASN A 335 -19.38 -12.45 -10.94
C ASN A 335 -18.53 -11.26 -10.45
N CYS A 336 -18.08 -10.37 -11.33
CA CYS A 336 -17.22 -9.24 -10.99
C CYS A 336 -18.04 -7.98 -10.69
N ASN A 337 -18.17 -7.65 -9.41
CA ASN A 337 -18.92 -6.45 -9.02
C ASN A 337 -18.02 -5.21 -8.83
N LYS A 338 -16.70 -5.38 -8.69
CA LYS A 338 -15.80 -4.29 -8.31
C LYS A 338 -15.09 -3.61 -9.47
N TYR A 339 -14.70 -4.38 -10.49
CA TYR A 339 -13.89 -3.87 -11.61
C TYR A 339 -14.61 -4.05 -12.97
N LEU A 340 -15.94 -4.12 -12.94
CA LEU A 340 -16.73 -4.45 -14.11
C LEU A 340 -16.55 -3.45 -15.26
N THR A 341 -16.42 -2.17 -14.96
CA THR A 341 -16.13 -1.14 -15.97
C THR A 341 -14.87 -1.46 -16.76
N ALA A 342 -13.76 -1.79 -16.08
CA ALA A 342 -12.50 -2.12 -16.75
C ALA A 342 -12.64 -3.39 -17.64
N VAL A 343 -13.38 -4.39 -17.18
CA VAL A 343 -13.65 -5.62 -17.96
C VAL A 343 -14.50 -5.33 -19.20
N LEU A 344 -15.50 -4.45 -19.10
CA LEU A 344 -16.32 -4.05 -20.25
C LEU A 344 -15.52 -3.21 -21.25
N ASP A 345 -14.64 -2.32 -20.77
CA ASP A 345 -13.72 -1.54 -21.61
C ASP A 345 -12.74 -2.47 -22.35
N LEU A 346 -12.19 -3.48 -21.67
CA LEU A 346 -11.36 -4.50 -22.32
C LEU A 346 -12.13 -5.22 -23.41
N LEU A 347 -13.36 -5.67 -23.11
CA LEU A 347 -14.22 -6.34 -24.09
C LEU A 347 -14.50 -5.44 -25.30
N GLN A 348 -14.78 -4.16 -25.06
CA GLN A 348 -14.99 -3.17 -26.12
C GLN A 348 -13.75 -3.04 -27.01
N ASN A 349 -12.56 -2.97 -26.42
CA ASN A 349 -11.28 -2.88 -27.15
C ASN A 349 -11.00 -4.16 -27.97
N ILE A 350 -11.24 -5.33 -27.41
CA ILE A 350 -11.12 -6.60 -28.16
C ILE A 350 -12.03 -6.62 -29.38
N LEU A 351 -13.28 -6.16 -29.23
CA LEU A 351 -14.27 -6.15 -30.32
C LEU A 351 -14.08 -4.98 -31.31
N LEU A 352 -13.34 -3.92 -30.94
CA LEU A 352 -13.00 -2.82 -31.84
C LEU A 352 -11.81 -3.15 -32.74
N SER A 353 -10.89 -3.97 -32.27
CA SER A 353 -9.61 -4.22 -32.98
C SER A 353 -9.81 -4.94 -34.32
N GLU A 354 -10.82 -5.81 -34.45
CA GLU A 354 -11.19 -6.47 -35.73
C GLU A 354 -12.65 -6.94 -35.70
N SER A 355 -13.42 -6.62 -36.72
CA SER A 355 -14.81 -7.11 -36.89
C SER A 355 -14.90 -8.64 -37.05
N GLU A 356 -13.79 -9.31 -37.35
CA GLU A 356 -13.71 -10.78 -37.46
C GLU A 356 -13.81 -11.49 -36.11
N GLU A 357 -13.48 -10.84 -34.99
CA GLU A 357 -13.51 -11.48 -33.66
C GLU A 357 -14.95 -11.82 -33.22
N ILE A 358 -15.92 -10.97 -33.50
CA ILE A 358 -17.35 -11.26 -33.22
C ILE A 358 -17.83 -12.47 -34.01
N ASN A 359 -17.36 -12.60 -35.26
CA ASN A 359 -17.72 -13.71 -36.12
C ASN A 359 -17.01 -15.02 -35.74
N SER A 360 -15.91 -14.92 -34.97
CA SER A 360 -15.20 -16.12 -34.49
C SER A 360 -15.87 -16.77 -33.28
N LEU A 361 -16.77 -16.05 -32.56
CA LEU A 361 -17.53 -16.60 -31.45
C LEU A 361 -18.52 -17.68 -31.92
N SER A 362 -18.51 -18.80 -31.22
CA SER A 362 -19.57 -19.81 -31.40
C SER A 362 -20.93 -19.23 -31.00
N ARG A 363 -22.02 -19.80 -31.54
CA ARG A 363 -23.38 -19.38 -31.17
C ARG A 363 -23.62 -19.42 -29.65
N ILE A 364 -23.05 -20.41 -28.96
CA ILE A 364 -23.21 -20.58 -27.52
C ILE A 364 -22.44 -19.47 -26.74
N GLU A 365 -21.22 -19.15 -27.16
CA GLU A 365 -20.43 -18.07 -26.53
C GLU A 365 -21.11 -16.72 -26.73
N LYS A 366 -21.59 -16.44 -27.94
CA LYS A 366 -22.33 -15.21 -28.23
C LYS A 366 -23.58 -15.10 -27.36
N GLN A 367 -24.36 -16.18 -27.22
CA GLN A 367 -25.56 -16.21 -26.39
C GLN A 367 -25.23 -15.95 -24.92
N ARG A 368 -24.21 -16.62 -24.34
CA ARG A 368 -23.79 -16.42 -22.95
C ARG A 368 -23.33 -14.99 -22.70
N LEU A 369 -22.58 -14.42 -23.62
CA LEU A 369 -22.09 -13.05 -23.50
C LEU A 369 -23.25 -12.05 -23.56
N THR A 370 -24.20 -12.19 -24.46
CA THR A 370 -25.38 -11.31 -24.53
C THR A 370 -26.29 -11.47 -23.31
N GLU A 371 -26.43 -12.66 -22.74
CA GLU A 371 -27.16 -12.88 -21.48
C GLU A 371 -26.50 -12.16 -20.31
N SER A 372 -25.15 -12.20 -20.17
CA SER A 372 -24.41 -11.52 -19.11
C SER A 372 -24.47 -9.99 -19.26
N LEU A 373 -24.33 -9.48 -20.48
CA LEU A 373 -24.45 -8.04 -20.75
C LEU A 373 -25.89 -7.53 -20.50
N SER A 374 -26.91 -8.34 -20.82
CA SER A 374 -28.32 -7.97 -20.55
C SER A 374 -28.59 -7.77 -19.05
N LYS A 375 -27.99 -8.60 -18.18
CA LYS A 375 -28.06 -8.42 -16.71
C LYS A 375 -27.39 -7.12 -16.28
N SER A 376 -26.31 -6.73 -16.95
CA SER A 376 -25.57 -5.51 -16.63
C SER A 376 -26.32 -4.22 -16.96
N LEU A 377 -27.39 -4.27 -17.76
CA LEU A 377 -28.24 -3.11 -18.04
C LEU A 377 -28.99 -2.55 -16.80
N THR A 378 -29.07 -3.34 -15.74
CA THR A 378 -29.69 -2.90 -14.46
C THR A 378 -28.66 -2.69 -13.36
N ASN A 379 -27.38 -2.56 -13.71
CA ASN A 379 -26.33 -2.30 -12.76
C ASN A 379 -26.51 -0.93 -12.08
N PRO A 380 -26.21 -0.77 -10.77
CA PRO A 380 -26.28 0.53 -10.11
C PRO A 380 -25.31 1.56 -10.72
N ASP A 381 -24.18 1.14 -11.26
CA ASP A 381 -23.21 2.00 -11.94
C ASP A 381 -23.71 2.36 -13.36
N GLU A 382 -23.88 3.65 -13.61
CA GLU A 382 -24.34 4.20 -14.88
C GLU A 382 -23.39 3.93 -16.05
N VAL A 383 -22.06 3.89 -15.78
CA VAL A 383 -21.05 3.61 -16.78
C VAL A 383 -21.13 2.15 -17.23
N VAL A 384 -21.38 1.23 -16.29
CA VAL A 384 -21.58 -0.18 -16.59
C VAL A 384 -22.83 -0.38 -17.45
N ARG A 385 -23.94 0.30 -17.14
CA ARG A 385 -25.18 0.17 -17.93
C ARG A 385 -25.01 0.61 -19.36
N ILE A 386 -24.36 1.74 -19.61
CA ILE A 386 -24.19 2.23 -20.98
C ILE A 386 -23.16 1.40 -21.75
N SER A 387 -22.05 0.98 -21.13
CA SER A 387 -21.06 0.11 -21.77
C SER A 387 -21.68 -1.24 -22.14
N ALA A 388 -22.53 -1.81 -21.28
CA ALA A 388 -23.27 -3.03 -21.59
C ALA A 388 -24.24 -2.84 -22.76
N ALA A 389 -24.95 -1.72 -22.84
CA ALA A 389 -25.85 -1.42 -23.96
C ALA A 389 -25.08 -1.30 -25.28
N GLU A 390 -23.98 -0.55 -25.31
CA GLU A 390 -23.12 -0.40 -26.49
C GLU A 390 -22.59 -1.74 -27.00
N LEU A 391 -22.11 -2.58 -26.07
CA LEU A 391 -21.62 -3.92 -26.40
C LEU A 391 -22.73 -4.82 -26.91
N LEU A 392 -23.95 -4.79 -26.33
CA LEU A 392 -25.11 -5.54 -26.81
C LEU A 392 -25.48 -5.16 -28.23
N PHE A 393 -25.62 -3.87 -28.55
CA PHE A 393 -25.91 -3.42 -29.90
C PHE A 393 -24.85 -3.84 -30.89
N LYS A 394 -23.59 -3.88 -30.49
CA LYS A 394 -22.47 -4.29 -31.34
C LYS A 394 -22.42 -5.78 -31.59
N ILE A 395 -22.73 -6.61 -30.58
CA ILE A 395 -22.67 -8.08 -30.68
C ILE A 395 -23.93 -8.64 -31.32
N ASP A 396 -25.11 -8.17 -30.89
CA ASP A 396 -26.41 -8.66 -31.31
C ASP A 396 -27.50 -7.60 -31.14
N SER A 397 -27.67 -6.77 -32.16
CA SER A 397 -28.66 -5.68 -32.14
C SER A 397 -30.10 -6.16 -31.98
N GLU A 398 -30.44 -7.36 -32.47
CA GLU A 398 -31.80 -7.95 -32.30
C GLU A 398 -32.05 -8.25 -30.80
N THR A 399 -31.09 -8.86 -30.14
CA THR A 399 -31.18 -9.10 -28.69
C THR A 399 -31.18 -7.78 -27.91
N ALA A 400 -30.37 -6.77 -28.28
CA ALA A 400 -30.36 -5.46 -27.66
C ALA A 400 -31.73 -4.77 -27.66
N LEU A 401 -32.45 -4.87 -28.79
CA LEU A 401 -33.79 -4.31 -28.95
C LEU A 401 -34.85 -4.92 -28.01
N LEU A 402 -34.64 -6.15 -27.52
CA LEU A 402 -35.55 -6.75 -26.53
C LEU A 402 -35.50 -6.03 -25.18
N PHE A 403 -34.42 -5.30 -24.89
CA PHE A 403 -34.20 -4.57 -23.66
C PHE A 403 -34.31 -3.06 -23.83
N ILE A 404 -34.84 -2.58 -24.95
CA ILE A 404 -34.92 -1.17 -25.34
C ILE A 404 -35.65 -0.33 -24.29
N ASP A 405 -36.72 -0.85 -23.70
CA ASP A 405 -37.51 -0.13 -22.68
C ASP A 405 -36.68 0.15 -21.41
N SER A 406 -35.75 -0.73 -21.02
CA SER A 406 -34.83 -0.49 -19.92
C SER A 406 -33.85 0.63 -20.24
N MET A 407 -33.34 0.67 -21.47
CA MET A 407 -32.35 1.65 -21.92
C MET A 407 -32.93 3.05 -22.11
N ILE A 408 -34.12 3.18 -22.70
CA ILE A 408 -34.78 4.50 -22.88
C ILE A 408 -35.27 5.12 -21.57
N ASN A 409 -35.43 4.31 -20.52
CA ASN A 409 -35.81 4.76 -19.17
C ASN A 409 -34.60 4.78 -18.21
N ASP A 410 -33.35 4.76 -18.71
CA ASP A 410 -32.17 4.89 -17.85
C ASP A 410 -32.25 6.19 -17.04
N GLU A 411 -31.90 6.11 -15.74
CA GLU A 411 -31.94 7.27 -14.84
C GLU A 411 -30.98 8.38 -15.28
N ASN A 412 -29.85 8.00 -15.89
CA ASN A 412 -28.86 8.94 -16.39
C ASN A 412 -29.21 9.41 -17.82
N PHE A 413 -29.45 10.70 -17.98
CA PHE A 413 -29.80 11.28 -19.28
C PHE A 413 -28.65 11.18 -20.31
N TRP A 414 -27.38 11.17 -19.87
CA TRP A 414 -26.25 10.92 -20.78
C TRP A 414 -26.29 9.53 -21.39
N ASN A 415 -26.75 8.52 -20.64
CA ASN A 415 -26.95 7.18 -21.16
C ASN A 415 -28.02 7.17 -22.24
N ARG A 416 -29.14 7.88 -22.01
CA ARG A 416 -30.19 8.05 -23.01
C ARG A 416 -29.70 8.82 -24.24
N MET A 417 -28.82 9.83 -24.06
CA MET A 417 -28.16 10.55 -25.15
C MET A 417 -27.27 9.64 -26.00
N ARG A 418 -26.45 8.80 -25.34
CA ARG A 418 -25.55 7.84 -26.03
C ARG A 418 -26.34 6.74 -26.72
N LEU A 419 -27.46 6.31 -26.16
CA LEU A 419 -28.36 5.35 -26.78
C LEU A 419 -28.87 5.85 -28.16
N LEU A 420 -29.18 7.12 -28.29
CA LEU A 420 -29.57 7.72 -29.57
C LEU A 420 -28.49 7.57 -30.63
N ASP A 421 -27.19 7.66 -30.26
CA ASP A 421 -26.10 7.44 -31.22
C ASP A 421 -26.05 6.01 -31.77
N MET A 422 -26.45 5.02 -30.96
CA MET A 422 -26.52 3.61 -31.37
C MET A 422 -27.65 3.33 -32.40
N PHE A 423 -28.66 4.19 -32.47
CA PHE A 423 -29.78 4.07 -33.38
C PHE A 423 -29.52 4.57 -34.80
N ILE A 424 -28.38 5.29 -35.02
CA ILE A 424 -28.10 5.98 -36.29
C ILE A 424 -28.21 5.02 -37.49
N ASP A 425 -27.53 3.90 -37.42
CA ASP A 425 -27.39 2.94 -38.54
C ASP A 425 -28.36 1.77 -38.48
N LEU A 426 -29.32 1.79 -37.54
CA LEU A 426 -30.26 0.68 -37.36
C LEU A 426 -31.64 1.03 -37.95
N ASP A 427 -32.12 0.19 -38.88
CA ASP A 427 -33.45 0.28 -39.46
C ASP A 427 -34.38 -0.79 -38.88
N ASN A 428 -35.12 -0.42 -37.83
CA ASN A 428 -36.02 -1.32 -37.14
C ASN A 428 -37.26 -0.56 -36.60
N PRO A 429 -38.49 -1.06 -36.75
CA PRO A 429 -39.69 -0.38 -36.23
C PRO A 429 -39.65 -0.08 -34.73
N ILE A 430 -39.02 -0.94 -33.93
CA ILE A 430 -38.83 -0.74 -32.47
C ILE A 430 -38.06 0.55 -32.18
N ILE A 431 -37.09 0.90 -33.04
CA ILE A 431 -36.32 2.11 -32.88
C ILE A 431 -37.18 3.35 -33.13
N ILE A 432 -38.09 3.31 -34.09
CA ILE A 432 -39.00 4.44 -34.35
C ILE A 432 -39.88 4.68 -33.13
N GLU A 433 -40.44 3.61 -32.54
CA GLU A 433 -41.22 3.72 -31.30
C GLU A 433 -40.38 4.24 -30.13
N ALA A 434 -39.12 3.81 -29.99
CA ALA A 434 -38.18 4.30 -28.98
C ALA A 434 -37.87 5.79 -29.17
N LEU A 435 -37.67 6.25 -30.41
CA LEU A 435 -37.45 7.66 -30.74
C LEU A 435 -38.67 8.51 -30.39
N ASP A 436 -39.90 8.02 -30.65
CA ASP A 436 -41.13 8.73 -30.31
C ASP A 436 -41.26 8.90 -28.76
N LYS A 437 -40.88 7.87 -27.99
CA LYS A 437 -40.84 7.97 -26.53
C LYS A 437 -39.75 8.97 -26.04
N LEU A 438 -38.53 8.90 -26.57
CA LEU A 438 -37.45 9.80 -26.24
C LEU A 438 -37.66 11.25 -26.73
N ALA A 439 -38.50 11.45 -27.75
CA ALA A 439 -38.92 12.79 -28.16
C ALA A 439 -39.76 13.52 -27.09
N MET A 440 -40.28 12.82 -26.10
CA MET A 440 -40.99 13.33 -24.94
C MET A 440 -40.14 13.29 -23.66
N ASP A 441 -38.84 13.08 -23.76
CA ASP A 441 -37.92 13.00 -22.63
C ASP A 441 -37.95 14.32 -21.83
N PRO A 442 -37.88 14.26 -20.48
CA PRO A 442 -37.86 15.47 -19.63
C PRO A 442 -36.59 16.30 -19.87
N GLU A 443 -35.49 15.71 -20.32
CA GLU A 443 -34.27 16.43 -20.66
C GLU A 443 -34.33 16.95 -22.10
N GLU A 444 -34.25 18.25 -22.26
CA GLU A 444 -34.40 18.95 -23.54
C GLU A 444 -33.41 18.44 -24.59
N MET A 445 -32.15 18.21 -24.20
CA MET A 445 -31.10 17.70 -25.08
C MET A 445 -31.46 16.33 -25.69
N VAL A 446 -32.00 15.43 -24.88
CA VAL A 446 -32.42 14.09 -25.32
C VAL A 446 -33.62 14.21 -26.25
N SER A 447 -34.63 14.99 -25.86
CA SER A 447 -35.85 15.22 -26.62
C SER A 447 -35.57 15.82 -28.00
N GLU A 448 -34.73 16.87 -28.07
CA GLU A 448 -34.38 17.51 -29.36
C GLU A 448 -33.62 16.58 -30.29
N LYS A 449 -32.61 15.86 -29.78
CA LYS A 449 -31.85 14.90 -30.57
C LYS A 449 -32.73 13.75 -31.10
N ALA A 450 -33.64 13.23 -30.25
CA ALA A 450 -34.58 12.20 -30.66
C ALA A 450 -35.52 12.69 -31.79
N LYS A 451 -36.07 13.90 -31.71
CA LYS A 451 -36.90 14.52 -32.74
C LYS A 451 -36.14 14.68 -34.08
N GLU A 452 -34.91 15.16 -34.01
CA GLU A 452 -34.07 15.30 -35.20
C GLU A 452 -33.83 13.95 -35.87
N MET A 453 -33.52 12.93 -35.09
CA MET A 453 -33.28 11.57 -35.61
C MET A 453 -34.55 10.93 -36.19
N ALA A 454 -35.70 11.11 -35.54
CA ALA A 454 -36.98 10.62 -36.04
C ALA A 454 -37.32 11.23 -37.42
N LEU A 455 -37.12 12.55 -37.58
CA LEU A 455 -37.27 13.24 -38.85
C LEU A 455 -36.35 12.67 -39.94
N ARG A 456 -35.06 12.48 -39.63
CA ARG A 456 -34.10 11.91 -40.62
C ARG A 456 -34.50 10.51 -41.08
N LYS A 457 -34.92 9.65 -40.14
CA LYS A 457 -35.36 8.27 -40.51
C LYS A 457 -36.65 8.25 -41.31
N GLN A 458 -37.61 9.14 -41.07
CA GLN A 458 -38.82 9.31 -41.88
C GLN A 458 -38.51 9.76 -43.31
N TYR A 459 -37.49 10.59 -43.53
CA TYR A 459 -37.05 10.99 -44.89
C TYR A 459 -36.31 9.89 -45.64
N LEU A 460 -35.73 8.91 -44.98
CA LEU A 460 -35.02 7.79 -45.60
C LEU A 460 -35.96 6.63 -45.95
N THR A 461 -37.15 6.57 -45.33
CA THR A 461 -38.16 5.52 -45.57
C THR A 461 -39.24 5.87 -46.61
N ASN A 462 -39.27 7.13 -47.08
CA ASN A 462 -40.11 7.65 -48.17
C ASN A 462 -39.28 7.86 -49.46
#